data_d7aa66501b94bdcd040788d17b6ab77f
#
_entry.id   d7aa66501b94bdcd040788d17b6ab77f
#
_cell.length_a   1.000
_cell.length_b   1.000
_cell.length_c   1.000
_cell.angle_alpha   90.00
_cell.angle_beta   90.00
_cell.angle_gamma   90.00
#
_symmetry.space_group_name_H-M   'P 1'
#
loop_
_entity.id
_entity.type
_entity.pdbx_description
1 polymer ?
#
loop_
_entity_poly.entity_id
_entity_poly.type
_entity_poly.pdbx_seq_one_letter_code
_entity_poly.pdbx_strand_id
1 'polypeptide(L)'
;ISSASEVAEGNPTLGLRRDGIPVRLMPEGFFERENRANLGGHNNYPFTNFSKSFVDLALNHSVDWRKHGAVTPAKDQGAHGYCGTFGRVAAAEGQYALRSGFGLRNFSEEELVDCIGWDKDQFSYFQVNGFMDSKIYPYNTTGPDMDPPIPYNPCRYQNSLAIKGTDSYKFTNMTGRAPDEDQLAAFIFKNGPVQTGINANVFGLREKGCEQKGSCFITRDMCDNPKIKDKPIDHSITLVGYGVDSEEGPYWIVKNSWSTKFANKGFIKVARGISCAHIDCCGNVFTYGDPASYYNESTSAASAELWE
;
A
#
# COMPACT_ATOMS: atom_id res chain seq x y z
N ILE A 1 20.87 -37.52 -13.25
CA ILE A 1 20.43 -36.61 -14.31
C ILE A 1 18.96 -36.35 -14.04
N SER A 2 18.65 -35.34 -13.27
CA SER A 2 17.30 -34.88 -13.00
C SER A 2 17.12 -33.49 -13.62
N SER A 3 16.17 -33.39 -14.53
CA SER A 3 15.77 -32.18 -15.21
C SER A 3 15.22 -31.15 -14.21
N ALA A 4 15.89 -30.00 -14.10
CA ALA A 4 15.33 -28.82 -13.53
C ALA A 4 14.18 -28.37 -14.44
N SER A 5 12.97 -28.29 -13.91
CA SER A 5 11.84 -27.66 -14.57
C SER A 5 12.11 -26.13 -14.64
N GLU A 6 12.30 -25.64 -15.85
CA GLU A 6 12.27 -24.22 -16.15
C GLU A 6 10.91 -23.64 -15.73
N VAL A 7 10.93 -22.82 -14.69
CA VAL A 7 9.80 -21.94 -14.35
C VAL A 7 9.85 -20.82 -15.38
N ALA A 8 8.88 -20.77 -16.28
CA ALA A 8 8.74 -19.70 -17.24
C ALA A 8 8.61 -18.37 -16.49
N GLU A 9 9.64 -17.56 -16.54
CA GLU A 9 9.64 -16.18 -16.06
C GLU A 9 8.68 -15.37 -16.94
N GLY A 10 7.55 -14.94 -16.36
CA GLY A 10 6.61 -14.06 -17.03
C GLY A 10 7.30 -12.75 -17.38
N ASN A 11 7.27 -12.38 -18.64
CA ASN A 11 7.85 -11.14 -19.15
C ASN A 11 7.20 -9.94 -18.42
N PRO A 12 7.95 -9.01 -17.82
CA PRO A 12 7.37 -7.90 -17.06
C PRO A 12 6.56 -7.01 -18.00
N THR A 13 5.32 -6.74 -17.60
CA THR A 13 4.44 -5.83 -18.33
C THR A 13 4.91 -4.40 -18.09
N LEU A 14 5.23 -3.66 -19.16
CA LEU A 14 5.53 -2.24 -19.08
C LEU A 14 4.22 -1.44 -19.12
N GLY A 15 3.93 -0.71 -18.04
CA GLY A 15 2.91 0.33 -18.02
C GLY A 15 3.51 1.66 -18.45
N LEU A 16 2.71 2.54 -19.04
CA LEU A 16 3.11 3.91 -19.36
C LEU A 16 2.52 4.86 -18.31
N ARG A 17 3.38 5.60 -17.62
CA ARG A 17 2.96 6.79 -16.89
C ARG A 17 2.51 7.84 -17.90
N ARG A 18 1.58 8.71 -17.48
CA ARG A 18 1.03 9.75 -18.36
C ARG A 18 2.07 10.76 -18.84
N ASP A 19 3.19 10.89 -18.14
CA ASP A 19 4.36 11.67 -18.53
C ASP A 19 5.26 10.95 -19.55
N GLY A 20 4.82 9.77 -20.02
CA GLY A 20 5.54 8.96 -21.01
C GLY A 20 6.67 8.11 -20.42
N ILE A 21 6.90 8.16 -19.11
CA ILE A 21 7.91 7.34 -18.46
C ILE A 21 7.39 5.91 -18.36
N PRO A 22 8.09 4.91 -18.91
CA PRO A 22 7.75 3.51 -18.70
C PRO A 22 7.84 3.18 -17.20
N VAL A 23 6.83 2.52 -16.66
CA VAL A 23 6.86 1.97 -15.31
C VAL A 23 6.76 0.47 -15.42
N ARG A 24 7.66 -0.23 -14.77
CA ARG A 24 7.60 -1.67 -14.67
C ARG A 24 6.49 -2.05 -13.71
N LEU A 25 5.54 -2.82 -14.19
CA LEU A 25 4.46 -3.40 -13.40
C LEU A 25 4.90 -4.76 -12.86
N MET A 26 4.28 -5.20 -11.78
CA MET A 26 4.57 -6.51 -11.19
C MET A 26 4.22 -7.63 -12.18
N PRO A 27 5.00 -8.73 -12.22
CA PRO A 27 4.67 -9.89 -13.03
C PRO A 27 3.29 -10.47 -12.67
N GLU A 28 2.61 -11.02 -13.66
CA GLU A 28 1.34 -11.71 -13.46
C GLU A 28 1.46 -12.79 -12.37
N GLY A 29 0.48 -12.82 -11.46
CA GLY A 29 0.47 -13.76 -10.34
C GLY A 29 1.43 -13.42 -9.19
N PHE A 30 2.10 -12.26 -9.21
CA PHE A 30 2.97 -11.85 -8.09
C PHE A 30 2.20 -11.75 -6.77
N PHE A 31 1.05 -11.09 -6.77
CA PHE A 31 0.23 -10.93 -5.56
C PHE A 31 -0.39 -12.26 -5.09
N GLU A 32 -0.75 -13.16 -6.01
CA GLU A 32 -1.22 -14.50 -5.66
C GLU A 32 -0.10 -15.34 -5.05
N ARG A 33 1.14 -15.22 -5.52
CA ARG A 33 2.31 -15.89 -4.95
C ARG A 33 2.67 -15.33 -3.58
N GLU A 34 2.66 -14.01 -3.41
CA GLU A 34 2.87 -13.39 -2.09
C GLU A 34 1.81 -13.84 -1.09
N ASN A 35 0.55 -13.85 -1.47
CA ASN A 35 -0.53 -14.34 -0.61
C ASN A 35 -0.35 -15.81 -0.22
N ARG A 36 0.12 -16.69 -1.12
CA ARG A 36 0.40 -18.10 -0.80
C ARG A 36 1.63 -18.29 0.07
N ALA A 37 2.69 -17.55 -0.18
CA ALA A 37 3.92 -17.63 0.62
C ALA A 37 3.69 -17.15 2.06
N ASN A 38 2.84 -16.15 2.23
CA ASN A 38 2.48 -15.59 3.53
C ASN A 38 1.51 -16.46 4.34
N LEU A 39 0.82 -17.44 3.72
CA LEU A 39 -0.04 -18.40 4.44
C LEU A 39 0.74 -19.40 5.32
N GLY A 40 2.05 -19.47 5.18
CA GLY A 40 2.89 -20.50 5.83
C GLY A 40 3.48 -20.16 7.19
N GLY A 41 3.21 -18.99 7.80
CA GLY A 41 3.89 -18.69 9.08
C GLY A 41 3.48 -17.41 9.81
N HIS A 42 2.61 -16.60 9.26
CA HIS A 42 2.16 -15.36 9.90
C HIS A 42 0.70 -15.48 10.31
N ASN A 43 0.35 -14.97 11.48
CA ASN A 43 -1.01 -14.97 11.98
C ASN A 43 -1.93 -14.30 10.96
N ASN A 44 -2.74 -15.10 10.27
CA ASN A 44 -3.81 -14.60 9.42
C ASN A 44 -4.85 -13.92 10.31
N TYR A 45 -4.72 -12.62 10.48
CA TYR A 45 -5.78 -11.80 11.04
C TYR A 45 -6.68 -11.39 9.87
N PRO A 46 -7.87 -11.97 9.74
CA PRO A 46 -8.79 -11.56 8.69
C PRO A 46 -9.18 -10.09 8.93
N PHE A 47 -9.16 -9.27 7.88
CA PHE A 47 -9.68 -7.88 7.93
C PHE A 47 -11.21 -7.84 8.16
N THR A 48 -11.84 -8.91 8.55
CA THR A 48 -13.27 -9.17 8.49
C THR A 48 -13.90 -9.46 9.87
N ASN A 49 -13.30 -8.97 10.96
CA ASN A 49 -13.76 -9.32 12.31
C ASN A 49 -14.43 -8.16 13.06
N PHE A 50 -14.79 -7.09 12.36
CA PHE A 50 -15.54 -6.00 12.99
C PHE A 50 -17.03 -6.35 13.06
N SER A 51 -17.68 -5.98 14.17
CA SER A 51 -19.12 -6.11 14.32
C SER A 51 -19.85 -5.24 13.28
N LYS A 52 -21.08 -5.62 12.94
CA LYS A 52 -21.90 -4.82 12.02
C LYS A 52 -22.07 -3.39 12.52
N SER A 53 -22.28 -3.20 13.82
CA SER A 53 -22.42 -1.87 14.41
C SER A 53 -21.19 -1.01 14.27
N PHE A 54 -20.00 -1.61 14.36
CA PHE A 54 -18.74 -0.88 14.15
C PHE A 54 -18.52 -0.55 12.67
N VAL A 55 -18.85 -1.46 11.77
CA VAL A 55 -18.81 -1.18 10.32
C VAL A 55 -19.76 -0.04 9.96
N ASP A 56 -21.00 -0.10 10.43
CA ASP A 56 -22.00 0.96 10.20
C ASP A 56 -21.49 2.32 10.74
N LEU A 57 -20.88 2.32 11.92
CA LEU A 57 -20.24 3.52 12.48
C LEU A 57 -19.16 4.05 11.55
N ALA A 58 -18.24 3.20 11.12
CA ALA A 58 -17.13 3.60 10.23
C ALA A 58 -17.65 4.18 8.91
N LEU A 59 -18.67 3.56 8.31
CA LEU A 59 -19.22 3.99 7.02
C LEU A 59 -20.02 5.29 7.09
N ASN A 60 -20.48 5.68 8.27
CA ASN A 60 -21.11 6.99 8.49
C ASN A 60 -20.11 8.15 8.55
N HIS A 61 -18.80 7.86 8.51
CA HIS A 61 -17.74 8.86 8.51
C HIS A 61 -16.94 8.80 7.21
N SER A 62 -16.33 9.93 6.87
CA SER A 62 -15.29 9.99 5.85
C SER A 62 -13.93 10.09 6.54
N VAL A 63 -12.94 9.36 6.03
CA VAL A 63 -11.61 9.27 6.62
C VAL A 63 -10.55 9.72 5.65
N ASP A 64 -9.69 10.64 6.07
CA ASP A 64 -8.54 11.09 5.29
C ASP A 64 -7.31 11.23 6.20
N TRP A 65 -6.53 10.17 6.30
CA TRP A 65 -5.36 10.11 7.17
C TRP A 65 -4.26 11.13 6.84
N ARG A 66 -4.32 11.76 5.65
CA ARG A 66 -3.43 12.89 5.31
C ARG A 66 -3.67 14.09 6.23
N LYS A 67 -4.92 14.30 6.64
CA LYS A 67 -5.33 15.38 7.53
C LYS A 67 -4.94 15.12 8.99
N HIS A 68 -4.67 13.86 9.33
CA HIS A 68 -4.35 13.43 10.69
C HIS A 68 -2.86 13.10 10.88
N GLY A 69 -1.99 13.59 9.98
CA GLY A 69 -0.54 13.43 10.12
C GLY A 69 -0.02 12.00 10.02
N ALA A 70 -0.76 11.11 9.35
CA ALA A 70 -0.39 9.70 9.20
C ALA A 70 0.04 9.33 7.78
N VAL A 71 0.23 10.30 6.88
CA VAL A 71 0.58 10.05 5.48
C VAL A 71 1.65 11.00 5.01
N THR A 72 2.79 10.46 4.59
CA THR A 72 3.86 11.24 3.95
C THR A 72 3.44 11.66 2.53
N PRO A 73 4.07 12.72 1.95
CA PRO A 73 3.88 13.05 0.54
C PRO A 73 4.11 11.83 -0.36
N ALA A 74 3.44 11.81 -1.51
CA ALA A 74 3.68 10.75 -2.49
C ALA A 74 5.12 10.81 -3.01
N LYS A 75 5.77 9.65 -2.99
CA LYS A 75 7.15 9.47 -3.45
C LYS A 75 7.18 9.03 -4.91
N ASP A 76 8.36 8.91 -5.49
CA ASP A 76 8.55 8.51 -6.87
C ASP A 76 9.44 7.26 -6.96
N GLN A 77 8.86 6.13 -7.37
CA GLN A 77 9.60 4.88 -7.61
C GLN A 77 10.44 4.91 -8.90
N GLY A 78 10.30 5.97 -9.72
CA GLY A 78 10.96 6.06 -11.02
C GLY A 78 10.44 5.01 -12.00
N ALA A 79 11.33 4.50 -12.84
CA ALA A 79 11.05 3.44 -13.80
C ALA A 79 11.07 2.03 -13.21
N HIS A 80 11.51 1.90 -11.95
CA HIS A 80 11.72 0.60 -11.31
C HIS A 80 10.40 -0.04 -10.84
N GLY A 81 10.36 -1.38 -10.84
CA GLY A 81 9.20 -2.19 -10.42
C GLY A 81 9.02 -2.31 -8.89
N TYR A 82 9.34 -1.28 -8.10
CA TYR A 82 9.34 -1.37 -6.63
C TYR A 82 8.06 -0.89 -5.96
N CYS A 83 6.94 -0.86 -6.69
CA CYS A 83 5.65 -0.41 -6.14
C CYS A 83 5.26 -1.16 -4.86
N GLY A 84 5.56 -2.46 -4.76
CA GLY A 84 5.34 -3.25 -3.55
C GLY A 84 6.08 -2.70 -2.34
N THR A 85 7.36 -2.37 -2.50
CA THR A 85 8.17 -1.73 -1.46
C THR A 85 7.60 -0.38 -1.04
N PHE A 86 7.27 0.48 -2.02
CA PHE A 86 6.68 1.80 -1.75
C PHE A 86 5.35 1.73 -1.01
N GLY A 87 4.47 0.82 -1.43
CA GLY A 87 3.18 0.63 -0.77
C GLY A 87 3.31 0.15 0.68
N ARG A 88 4.20 -0.80 0.94
CA ARG A 88 4.49 -1.32 2.28
C ARG A 88 5.07 -0.25 3.19
N VAL A 89 6.08 0.47 2.72
CA VAL A 89 6.71 1.55 3.46
C VAL A 89 5.69 2.63 3.80
N ALA A 90 4.84 3.04 2.85
CA ALA A 90 3.81 4.05 3.10
C ALA A 90 2.79 3.61 4.17
N ALA A 91 2.38 2.34 4.17
CA ALA A 91 1.52 1.81 5.21
C ALA A 91 2.23 1.78 6.58
N ALA A 92 3.51 1.36 6.63
CA ALA A 92 4.30 1.33 7.86
C ALA A 92 4.52 2.73 8.45
N GLU A 93 4.76 3.75 7.62
CA GLU A 93 4.85 5.15 8.04
C GLU A 93 3.58 5.62 8.77
N GLY A 94 2.41 5.27 8.21
CA GLY A 94 1.11 5.58 8.81
C GLY A 94 0.91 4.89 10.15
N GLN A 95 1.18 3.60 10.23
CA GLN A 95 1.06 2.82 11.47
C GLN A 95 2.00 3.35 12.56
N TYR A 96 3.23 3.66 12.18
CA TYR A 96 4.19 4.25 13.11
C TYR A 96 3.71 5.62 13.63
N ALA A 97 3.23 6.49 12.74
CA ALA A 97 2.73 7.82 13.11
C ALA A 97 1.59 7.74 14.12
N LEU A 98 0.66 6.80 13.92
CA LEU A 98 -0.54 6.68 14.76
C LEU A 98 -0.29 6.01 16.11
N ARG A 99 0.76 5.18 16.24
CA ARG A 99 0.91 4.30 17.39
C ARG A 99 2.21 4.48 18.18
N SER A 100 3.23 5.11 17.59
CA SER A 100 4.53 5.25 18.27
C SER A 100 4.58 6.37 19.29
N GLY A 101 3.72 7.37 19.16
CA GLY A 101 3.82 8.62 19.91
C GLY A 101 4.92 9.59 19.41
N PHE A 102 5.71 9.21 18.41
CA PHE A 102 6.81 10.02 17.86
C PHE A 102 6.46 10.77 16.59
N GLY A 103 5.20 10.68 16.15
CA GLY A 103 4.71 11.30 14.93
C GLY A 103 5.22 10.69 13.63
N LEU A 104 4.86 11.34 12.53
CA LEU A 104 5.15 10.83 11.18
C LEU A 104 6.66 10.83 10.88
N ARG A 105 7.15 9.71 10.36
CA ARG A 105 8.52 9.53 9.87
C ARG A 105 8.49 9.17 8.40
N ASN A 106 9.58 9.48 7.70
CA ASN A 106 9.77 9.12 6.31
C ASN A 106 10.78 7.98 6.23
N PHE A 107 10.31 6.76 6.01
CA PHE A 107 11.14 5.57 5.97
C PHE A 107 11.78 5.38 4.59
N SER A 108 12.90 4.64 4.56
CA SER A 108 13.67 4.38 3.35
C SER A 108 13.10 3.19 2.58
N GLU A 109 12.78 3.40 1.32
CA GLU A 109 12.51 2.33 0.36
C GLU A 109 13.82 1.70 -0.15
N GLU A 110 14.86 2.54 -0.32
CA GLU A 110 16.16 2.07 -0.80
C GLU A 110 16.81 1.03 0.11
N GLU A 111 16.64 1.16 1.42
CA GLU A 111 17.11 0.15 2.37
C GLU A 111 16.62 -1.24 2.01
N LEU A 112 15.33 -1.36 1.68
CA LEU A 112 14.73 -2.65 1.34
C LEU A 112 15.23 -3.18 0.01
N VAL A 113 15.35 -2.29 -0.96
CA VAL A 113 15.85 -2.63 -2.29
C VAL A 113 17.27 -3.15 -2.19
N ASP A 114 18.16 -2.43 -1.51
CA ASP A 114 19.57 -2.78 -1.39
C ASP A 114 19.83 -3.98 -0.48
N CYS A 115 19.10 -4.08 0.64
CA CYS A 115 19.42 -5.07 1.66
C CYS A 115 18.74 -6.42 1.45
N ILE A 116 17.58 -6.44 0.78
CA ILE A 116 16.81 -7.68 0.67
C ILE A 116 16.28 -7.94 -0.74
N GLY A 117 16.13 -6.91 -1.57
CA GLY A 117 15.49 -7.00 -2.87
C GLY A 117 13.96 -6.95 -2.80
N TRP A 118 13.32 -6.77 -3.94
CA TRP A 118 11.87 -6.58 -4.03
C TRP A 118 11.07 -7.89 -3.96
N ASP A 119 11.69 -9.01 -4.31
CA ASP A 119 11.10 -10.34 -4.47
C ASP A 119 11.13 -11.19 -3.21
N LYS A 120 11.78 -10.70 -2.15
CA LYS A 120 11.94 -11.44 -0.89
C LYS A 120 10.99 -10.94 0.18
N ASP A 121 10.93 -11.71 1.26
CA ASP A 121 10.09 -11.40 2.42
C ASP A 121 10.61 -10.16 3.17
N GLN A 122 10.20 -8.99 2.68
CA GLN A 122 10.49 -7.70 3.32
C GLN A 122 9.88 -7.58 4.71
N PHE A 123 8.85 -8.36 5.02
CA PHE A 123 8.18 -8.33 6.32
C PHE A 123 9.07 -8.89 7.43
N SER A 124 9.67 -10.06 7.21
CA SER A 124 10.62 -10.63 8.17
C SER A 124 11.83 -9.73 8.40
N TYR A 125 12.27 -9.03 7.37
CA TYR A 125 13.35 -8.06 7.50
C TYR A 125 12.97 -6.93 8.47
N PHE A 126 11.81 -6.33 8.32
CA PHE A 126 11.38 -5.22 9.19
C PHE A 126 11.15 -5.63 10.63
N GLN A 127 10.65 -6.84 10.87
CA GLN A 127 10.46 -7.34 12.23
C GLN A 127 11.77 -7.36 13.01
N VAL A 128 12.87 -7.68 12.34
CA VAL A 128 14.20 -7.80 12.98
C VAL A 128 14.94 -6.47 12.97
N ASN A 129 14.94 -5.79 11.85
CA ASN A 129 15.80 -4.64 11.59
C ASN A 129 15.14 -3.29 11.85
N GLY A 130 13.80 -3.19 11.72
CA GLY A 130 13.09 -1.92 11.70
C GLY A 130 13.32 -1.16 10.39
N PHE A 131 13.23 0.17 10.42
CA PHE A 131 13.38 1.04 9.25
C PHE A 131 14.44 2.10 9.47
N MET A 132 15.23 2.41 8.46
CA MET A 132 16.04 3.62 8.45
C MET A 132 15.25 4.82 7.95
N ASP A 133 15.61 6.01 8.43
CA ASP A 133 15.05 7.25 7.91
C ASP A 133 15.54 7.51 6.47
N SER A 134 14.65 7.92 5.58
CA SER A 134 14.97 8.20 4.17
C SER A 134 15.99 9.33 3.97
N LYS A 135 16.19 10.20 4.96
CA LYS A 135 17.25 11.23 4.93
C LYS A 135 18.64 10.62 5.11
N ILE A 136 18.72 9.50 5.83
CA ILE A 136 19.97 8.78 6.07
C ILE A 136 20.23 7.79 4.93
N TYR A 137 19.16 7.19 4.41
CA TYR A 137 19.23 6.20 3.35
C TYR A 137 18.29 6.61 2.20
N PRO A 138 18.63 7.62 1.41
CA PRO A 138 17.75 8.16 0.38
C PRO A 138 17.56 7.19 -0.78
N TYR A 139 16.36 7.20 -1.36
CA TYR A 139 16.03 6.42 -2.54
C TYR A 139 16.77 6.94 -3.78
N ASN A 140 17.39 6.04 -4.52
CA ASN A 140 18.11 6.35 -5.75
C ASN A 140 17.26 6.02 -6.98
N THR A 141 16.72 7.06 -7.62
CA THR A 141 15.90 6.93 -8.84
C THR A 141 16.70 6.76 -10.12
N THR A 142 18.05 6.87 -10.05
CA THR A 142 18.93 6.92 -11.22
C THR A 142 19.66 5.61 -11.49
N GLY A 143 19.46 4.60 -10.68
CA GLY A 143 20.04 3.26 -10.90
C GLY A 143 19.56 2.66 -12.23
N PRO A 144 20.35 1.76 -12.83
CA PRO A 144 19.94 1.09 -14.05
C PRO A 144 18.68 0.26 -13.79
N ASP A 145 17.77 0.27 -14.76
CA ASP A 145 16.62 -0.63 -14.77
C ASP A 145 17.13 -2.05 -15.03
N MET A 146 17.44 -2.79 -13.97
CA MET A 146 18.05 -4.11 -14.06
C MET A 146 17.03 -5.23 -13.86
N ASP A 147 17.09 -6.21 -14.74
CA ASP A 147 16.40 -7.49 -14.69
C ASP A 147 17.47 -8.60 -14.71
N PRO A 148 17.53 -9.50 -13.74
CA PRO A 148 16.74 -9.64 -12.53
C PRO A 148 17.17 -8.70 -11.39
N PRO A 149 16.35 -8.62 -10.34
CA PRO A 149 16.61 -7.76 -9.20
C PRO A 149 17.75 -8.31 -8.34
N ILE A 150 18.94 -7.90 -8.65
CA ILE A 150 20.09 -8.09 -7.77
C ILE A 150 20.11 -6.86 -6.86
N PRO A 151 20.49 -6.98 -5.57
CA PRO A 151 20.72 -5.80 -4.75
C PRO A 151 21.67 -4.87 -5.51
N TYR A 152 21.16 -3.68 -5.85
CA TYR A 152 21.85 -2.76 -6.78
C TYR A 152 23.06 -2.15 -6.15
N ASN A 153 22.96 -1.88 -4.85
CA ASN A 153 24.04 -1.31 -4.08
C ASN A 153 24.33 -2.22 -2.88
N PRO A 154 25.54 -2.15 -2.33
CA PRO A 154 25.82 -2.78 -1.05
C PRO A 154 24.84 -2.25 0.01
N CYS A 155 24.23 -3.17 0.76
CA CYS A 155 23.37 -2.81 1.88
C CYS A 155 24.15 -1.94 2.89
N ARG A 156 23.63 -0.75 3.18
CA ARG A 156 24.23 0.24 4.09
C ARG A 156 23.48 0.34 5.41
N TYR A 157 22.71 -0.70 5.76
CA TYR A 157 21.95 -0.75 7.00
C TYR A 157 22.83 -0.53 8.23
N GLN A 158 22.37 0.32 9.14
CA GLN A 158 23.04 0.61 10.39
C GLN A 158 22.05 0.41 11.56
N ASN A 159 22.28 -0.64 12.31
CA ASN A 159 21.41 -1.05 13.41
C ASN A 159 21.19 0.06 14.48
N SER A 160 22.19 0.90 14.73
CA SER A 160 22.11 2.00 15.69
C SER A 160 21.27 3.18 15.23
N LEU A 161 20.99 3.28 13.92
CA LEU A 161 20.21 4.36 13.32
C LEU A 161 18.80 3.91 12.91
N ALA A 162 18.52 2.61 12.98
CA ALA A 162 17.23 2.07 12.60
C ALA A 162 16.15 2.36 13.66
N ILE A 163 14.99 2.75 13.17
CA ILE A 163 13.78 2.91 13.97
C ILE A 163 13.18 1.53 14.16
N LYS A 164 13.35 0.98 15.34
CA LYS A 164 12.87 -0.36 15.72
C LYS A 164 11.58 -0.27 16.50
N GLY A 165 10.86 -1.39 16.51
CA GLY A 165 9.86 -1.63 17.54
C GLY A 165 10.51 -1.73 18.93
N THR A 166 9.76 -1.41 19.97
CA THR A 166 10.12 -1.69 21.34
C THR A 166 9.75 -3.14 21.70
N ASP A 167 10.11 -3.62 22.89
CA ASP A 167 9.70 -4.95 23.36
C ASP A 167 8.18 -5.13 23.38
N SER A 168 7.43 -4.03 23.55
CA SER A 168 5.96 -3.99 23.53
C SER A 168 5.38 -3.69 22.16
N TYR A 169 6.17 -3.23 21.20
CA TYR A 169 5.74 -2.76 19.90
C TYR A 169 6.66 -3.26 18.81
N LYS A 170 6.29 -4.36 18.16
CA LYS A 170 7.02 -4.93 17.03
C LYS A 170 6.26 -4.66 15.74
N PHE A 171 7.00 -4.44 14.65
CA PHE A 171 6.40 -4.51 13.33
C PHE A 171 6.05 -5.97 13.05
N THR A 172 4.77 -6.25 12.86
CA THR A 172 4.28 -7.56 12.45
C THR A 172 3.48 -7.42 11.17
N ASN A 173 3.45 -8.48 10.39
CA ASN A 173 2.66 -8.51 9.17
C ASN A 173 1.24 -8.95 9.47
N MET A 174 0.27 -8.17 9.02
CA MET A 174 -1.11 -8.58 8.90
C MET A 174 -1.45 -8.66 7.42
N THR A 175 -1.59 -9.88 6.90
CA THR A 175 -2.03 -10.11 5.53
C THR A 175 -3.42 -10.73 5.55
N GLY A 176 -4.24 -10.30 4.65
CA GLY A 176 -5.57 -10.88 4.50
C GLY A 176 -6.18 -10.50 3.16
N ARG A 177 -7.07 -11.36 2.69
CA ARG A 177 -8.01 -10.99 1.66
C ARG A 177 -9.04 -10.06 2.30
N ALA A 178 -9.35 -8.94 1.68
CA ALA A 178 -10.47 -8.09 2.07
C ALA A 178 -11.69 -8.46 1.20
N PRO A 179 -12.43 -9.54 1.53
CA PRO A 179 -13.57 -9.99 0.71
C PRO A 179 -14.74 -9.01 0.76
N ASP A 180 -14.64 -8.02 1.64
CA ASP A 180 -15.65 -7.02 1.89
C ASP A 180 -14.98 -5.65 2.05
N GLU A 181 -15.24 -4.75 1.10
CA GLU A 181 -14.70 -3.40 1.12
C GLU A 181 -15.19 -2.58 2.32
N ASP A 182 -16.33 -2.91 2.92
CA ASP A 182 -16.86 -2.23 4.09
C ASP A 182 -16.08 -2.62 5.35
N GLN A 183 -15.69 -3.88 5.49
CA GLN A 183 -14.77 -4.32 6.54
C GLN A 183 -13.38 -3.68 6.39
N LEU A 184 -12.88 -3.55 5.17
CA LEU A 184 -11.64 -2.85 4.89
C LEU A 184 -11.73 -1.36 5.25
N ALA A 185 -12.87 -0.72 4.98
CA ALA A 185 -13.13 0.65 5.40
C ALA A 185 -13.13 0.78 6.92
N ALA A 186 -13.80 -0.12 7.63
CA ALA A 186 -13.80 -0.17 9.08
C ALA A 186 -12.38 -0.38 9.66
N PHE A 187 -11.57 -1.22 9.01
CA PHE A 187 -10.17 -1.39 9.40
C PHE A 187 -9.36 -0.09 9.23
N ILE A 188 -9.50 0.58 8.08
CA ILE A 188 -8.81 1.85 7.79
C ILE A 188 -9.30 2.95 8.74
N PHE A 189 -10.60 3.02 9.03
CA PHE A 189 -11.18 3.94 10.01
C PHE A 189 -10.48 3.83 11.36
N LYS A 190 -10.34 2.61 11.85
CA LYS A 190 -9.76 2.34 13.16
C LYS A 190 -8.23 2.47 13.17
N ASN A 191 -7.57 1.95 12.14
CA ASN A 191 -6.17 1.59 12.23
C ASN A 191 -5.24 2.40 11.34
N GLY A 192 -5.75 3.10 10.33
CA GLY A 192 -4.91 3.90 9.45
C GLY A 192 -4.63 3.24 8.08
N PRO A 193 -3.58 3.71 7.38
CA PRO A 193 -3.26 3.30 6.02
C PRO A 193 -2.99 1.80 5.84
N VAL A 194 -3.44 1.25 4.70
CA VAL A 194 -3.29 -0.16 4.30
C VAL A 194 -2.71 -0.25 2.90
N GLN A 195 -1.69 -1.09 2.71
CA GLN A 195 -1.19 -1.42 1.38
C GLN A 195 -2.10 -2.46 0.72
N THR A 196 -2.39 -2.29 -0.56
CA THR A 196 -3.14 -3.24 -1.39
C THR A 196 -2.63 -3.28 -2.82
N GLY A 197 -3.17 -4.19 -3.62
CA GLY A 197 -2.92 -4.29 -5.05
C GLY A 197 -4.02 -3.63 -5.88
N ILE A 198 -3.70 -3.29 -7.13
CA ILE A 198 -4.65 -2.76 -8.11
C ILE A 198 -4.18 -3.10 -9.53
N ASN A 199 -5.08 -3.17 -10.49
CA ASN A 199 -4.67 -3.10 -11.89
C ASN A 199 -4.43 -1.64 -12.29
N ALA A 200 -3.17 -1.28 -12.53
CA ALA A 200 -2.75 0.11 -12.77
C ALA A 200 -3.29 0.72 -14.07
N ASN A 201 -3.77 -0.11 -15.01
CA ASN A 201 -4.34 0.41 -16.26
C ASN A 201 -5.57 1.30 -16.00
N VAL A 202 -6.26 1.10 -14.88
CA VAL A 202 -7.40 1.93 -14.47
C VAL A 202 -7.01 3.41 -14.35
N PHE A 203 -5.80 3.71 -13.92
CA PHE A 203 -5.33 5.08 -13.78
C PHE A 203 -5.19 5.84 -15.11
N GLY A 204 -5.04 5.10 -16.21
CA GLY A 204 -5.05 5.67 -17.56
C GLY A 204 -6.41 6.20 -18.00
N LEU A 205 -7.49 5.75 -17.38
CA LEU A 205 -8.86 6.15 -17.72
C LEU A 205 -9.28 7.49 -17.10
N ARG A 206 -8.56 7.97 -16.06
CA ARG A 206 -8.91 9.23 -15.39
C ARG A 206 -9.05 10.40 -16.37
N GLU A 207 -9.93 11.33 -16.04
CA GLU A 207 -10.14 12.53 -16.84
C GLU A 207 -8.84 13.31 -17.05
N LYS A 208 -8.58 13.73 -18.27
CA LYS A 208 -7.43 14.58 -18.61
C LYS A 208 -7.58 15.95 -17.94
N GLY A 209 -6.54 16.39 -17.25
CA GLY A 209 -6.56 17.67 -16.55
C GLY A 209 -7.30 17.67 -15.22
N CYS A 210 -7.64 16.50 -14.68
CA CYS A 210 -8.25 16.39 -13.35
C CYS A 210 -7.34 16.98 -12.25
N GLU A 211 -6.02 17.02 -12.50
CA GLU A 211 -5.03 17.61 -11.59
C GLU A 211 -5.29 19.10 -11.37
N GLN A 212 -5.66 19.84 -12.43
CA GLN A 212 -5.98 21.27 -12.36
C GLN A 212 -7.30 21.53 -11.63
N LYS A 213 -8.23 20.58 -11.71
CA LYS A 213 -9.52 20.65 -11.00
C LYS A 213 -9.40 20.26 -9.51
N GLY A 214 -8.25 19.73 -9.10
CA GLY A 214 -8.00 19.28 -7.73
C GLY A 214 -8.78 18.02 -7.31
N SER A 215 -9.44 17.36 -8.28
CA SER A 215 -10.22 16.15 -8.05
C SER A 215 -10.02 15.16 -9.21
N CYS A 216 -9.12 14.19 -8.97
CA CYS A 216 -8.96 13.06 -9.89
C CYS A 216 -9.74 11.87 -9.36
N PHE A 217 -10.63 11.33 -10.17
CA PHE A 217 -11.51 10.23 -9.81
C PHE A 217 -11.46 9.10 -10.86
N ILE A 218 -11.50 7.86 -10.39
CA ILE A 218 -11.82 6.68 -11.19
C ILE A 218 -13.25 6.28 -10.84
N THR A 219 -14.16 6.54 -11.76
CA THR A 219 -15.60 6.33 -11.57
C THR A 219 -16.00 4.86 -11.68
N ARG A 220 -17.22 4.52 -11.30
CA ARG A 220 -17.79 3.18 -11.46
C ARG A 220 -17.76 2.71 -12.92
N ASP A 221 -18.14 3.56 -13.85
CA ASP A 221 -18.16 3.24 -15.28
C ASP A 221 -16.74 2.94 -15.82
N MET A 222 -15.73 3.63 -15.31
CA MET A 222 -14.33 3.34 -15.64
C MET A 222 -13.89 1.98 -15.12
N CYS A 223 -14.34 1.58 -13.94
CA CYS A 223 -14.04 0.29 -13.35
C CYS A 223 -14.67 -0.88 -14.13
N ASP A 224 -15.83 -0.68 -14.69
CA ASP A 224 -16.55 -1.67 -15.52
C ASP A 224 -15.99 -1.80 -16.96
N ASN A 225 -14.97 -0.99 -17.30
CA ASN A 225 -14.36 -1.08 -18.61
C ASN A 225 -13.76 -2.48 -18.86
N PRO A 226 -14.13 -3.18 -19.95
CA PRO A 226 -13.62 -4.53 -20.24
C PRO A 226 -12.08 -4.62 -20.34
N LYS A 227 -11.42 -3.50 -20.64
CA LYS A 227 -9.95 -3.44 -20.67
C LYS A 227 -9.31 -3.50 -19.28
N ILE A 228 -10.10 -3.34 -18.22
CA ILE A 228 -9.65 -3.29 -16.82
C ILE A 228 -10.17 -4.47 -16.04
N LYS A 229 -11.47 -4.78 -16.17
CA LYS A 229 -12.22 -5.71 -15.32
C LYS A 229 -11.59 -7.11 -15.21
N ASP A 230 -11.04 -7.60 -16.32
CA ASP A 230 -10.46 -8.96 -16.41
C ASP A 230 -8.94 -8.96 -16.40
N LYS A 231 -8.31 -7.83 -16.08
CA LYS A 231 -6.85 -7.75 -16.04
C LYS A 231 -6.33 -8.06 -14.65
N PRO A 232 -5.23 -8.82 -14.56
CA PRO A 232 -4.63 -9.15 -13.26
C PRO A 232 -4.11 -7.90 -12.54
N ILE A 233 -3.91 -8.03 -11.25
CA ILE A 233 -3.25 -7.02 -10.43
C ILE A 233 -1.78 -6.95 -10.84
N ASP A 234 -1.30 -5.75 -11.10
CA ASP A 234 0.05 -5.49 -11.59
C ASP A 234 0.76 -4.33 -10.86
N HIS A 235 0.09 -3.72 -9.87
CA HIS A 235 0.61 -2.57 -9.15
C HIS A 235 0.21 -2.59 -7.68
N SER A 236 1.08 -2.03 -6.84
CA SER A 236 0.85 -1.86 -5.41
C SER A 236 0.62 -0.39 -5.07
N ILE A 237 -0.36 -0.14 -4.23
CA ILE A 237 -0.79 1.18 -3.76
C ILE A 237 -1.05 1.17 -2.25
N THR A 238 -1.32 2.35 -1.69
CA THR A 238 -1.74 2.45 -0.29
C THR A 238 -3.08 3.17 -0.19
N LEU A 239 -4.06 2.52 0.45
CA LEU A 239 -5.31 3.15 0.85
C LEU A 239 -5.05 4.01 2.09
N VAL A 240 -5.33 5.30 1.97
CA VAL A 240 -5.07 6.27 3.05
C VAL A 240 -6.35 6.93 3.57
N GLY A 241 -7.49 6.42 3.15
CA GLY A 241 -8.79 6.89 3.58
C GLY A 241 -9.89 6.52 2.60
N TYR A 242 -11.09 6.99 2.91
CA TYR A 242 -12.29 6.82 2.08
C TYR A 242 -13.31 7.92 2.39
N GLY A 243 -14.31 8.02 1.55
CA GLY A 243 -15.40 8.96 1.75
C GLY A 243 -16.56 8.67 0.80
N VAL A 244 -17.51 9.61 0.80
CA VAL A 244 -18.64 9.62 -0.13
C VAL A 244 -18.63 10.94 -0.88
N ASP A 245 -18.66 10.87 -2.18
CA ASP A 245 -18.80 12.00 -3.08
C ASP A 245 -20.29 12.16 -3.47
N SER A 246 -20.78 13.37 -3.59
CA SER A 246 -22.20 13.63 -3.88
C SER A 246 -22.65 13.18 -5.28
N GLU A 247 -21.72 13.13 -6.22
CA GLU A 247 -21.99 12.75 -7.62
C GLU A 247 -21.53 11.32 -7.91
N GLU A 248 -20.31 10.98 -7.48
CA GLU A 248 -19.66 9.71 -7.81
C GLU A 248 -19.88 8.60 -6.77
N GLY A 249 -20.44 8.94 -5.60
CA GLY A 249 -20.72 8.00 -4.53
C GLY A 249 -19.48 7.61 -3.71
N PRO A 250 -19.50 6.40 -3.07
CA PRO A 250 -18.41 5.95 -2.21
C PRO A 250 -17.09 5.81 -2.96
N TYR A 251 -15.97 6.23 -2.32
CA TYR A 251 -14.64 6.15 -2.91
C TYR A 251 -13.55 5.81 -1.89
N TRP A 252 -12.45 5.28 -2.39
CA TRP A 252 -11.17 5.18 -1.71
C TRP A 252 -10.28 6.37 -2.00
N ILE A 253 -9.46 6.79 -1.03
CA ILE A 253 -8.33 7.69 -1.25
C ILE A 253 -7.07 6.85 -1.39
N VAL A 254 -6.51 6.86 -2.58
CA VAL A 254 -5.34 6.06 -2.96
C VAL A 254 -4.11 6.95 -2.98
N LYS A 255 -3.06 6.56 -2.27
CA LYS A 255 -1.69 7.07 -2.42
C LYS A 255 -0.94 6.20 -3.42
N ASN A 256 -0.44 6.82 -4.50
CA ASN A 256 0.39 6.17 -5.49
C ASN A 256 1.88 6.50 -5.27
N SER A 257 2.77 5.83 -5.98
CA SER A 257 4.23 5.98 -5.94
C SER A 257 4.83 6.53 -7.24
N TRP A 258 4.08 7.36 -7.97
CA TRP A 258 4.48 7.95 -9.26
C TRP A 258 4.66 9.48 -9.16
N SER A 259 5.33 9.93 -8.11
CA SER A 259 5.58 11.32 -7.75
C SER A 259 4.33 12.15 -7.43
N THR A 260 4.56 13.36 -6.96
CA THR A 260 3.51 14.37 -6.72
C THR A 260 2.93 14.97 -8.01
N LYS A 261 3.48 14.64 -9.17
CA LYS A 261 2.96 15.06 -10.48
C LYS A 261 1.80 14.16 -10.95
N PHE A 262 1.64 12.97 -10.35
CA PHE A 262 0.53 12.08 -10.66
C PHE A 262 -0.75 12.61 -10.01
N ALA A 263 -1.84 12.67 -10.76
CA ALA A 263 -3.18 12.99 -10.29
C ALA A 263 -3.19 14.20 -9.31
N ASN A 264 -3.86 14.11 -8.18
CA ASN A 264 -3.89 15.18 -7.19
C ASN A 264 -2.71 15.02 -6.21
N LYS A 265 -1.55 15.57 -6.57
CA LYS A 265 -0.30 15.52 -5.77
C LYS A 265 0.11 14.08 -5.38
N GLY A 266 -0.10 13.12 -6.30
CA GLY A 266 0.21 11.71 -6.10
C GLY A 266 -0.93 10.89 -5.53
N PHE A 267 -2.11 11.50 -5.31
CA PHE A 267 -3.31 10.85 -4.77
C PHE A 267 -4.43 10.85 -5.81
N ILE A 268 -5.28 9.82 -5.76
CA ILE A 268 -6.43 9.68 -6.63
C ILE A 268 -7.59 9.04 -5.86
N LYS A 269 -8.83 9.44 -6.18
CA LYS A 269 -10.02 8.77 -5.70
C LYS A 269 -10.38 7.61 -6.63
N VAL A 270 -10.79 6.48 -6.07
CA VAL A 270 -11.23 5.28 -6.82
C VAL A 270 -12.56 4.81 -6.25
N ALA A 271 -13.53 4.53 -7.12
CA ALA A 271 -14.86 4.06 -6.70
C ALA A 271 -14.76 2.85 -5.77
N ARG A 272 -15.53 2.88 -4.67
CA ARG A 272 -15.59 1.86 -3.62
C ARG A 272 -16.90 1.07 -3.68
N GLY A 273 -16.86 -0.20 -3.20
CA GLY A 273 -18.02 -1.08 -3.08
C GLY A 273 -18.33 -1.84 -4.38
N ILE A 274 -17.38 -1.94 -5.30
CA ILE A 274 -17.51 -2.64 -6.58
C ILE A 274 -16.24 -3.41 -6.98
N SER A 275 -15.29 -3.59 -6.08
CA SER A 275 -14.00 -4.23 -6.38
C SER A 275 -13.26 -3.62 -7.57
N CYS A 276 -13.26 -2.28 -7.66
CA CYS A 276 -12.70 -1.55 -8.80
C CYS A 276 -11.25 -1.94 -9.05
N ALA A 277 -10.95 -2.46 -10.25
CA ALA A 277 -9.60 -2.90 -10.64
C ALA A 277 -8.94 -3.82 -9.60
N HIS A 278 -9.74 -4.63 -8.89
CA HIS A 278 -9.34 -5.57 -7.84
C HIS A 278 -8.70 -4.92 -6.60
N ILE A 279 -9.04 -3.68 -6.28
CA ILE A 279 -8.47 -2.91 -5.17
C ILE A 279 -8.66 -3.55 -3.79
N ASP A 280 -9.63 -4.44 -3.66
CA ASP A 280 -9.97 -5.23 -2.48
C ASP A 280 -9.30 -6.62 -2.43
N CYS A 281 -8.43 -6.93 -3.38
CA CYS A 281 -7.81 -8.26 -3.54
C CYS A 281 -7.07 -8.74 -2.29
N CYS A 282 -6.42 -7.81 -1.65
CA CYS A 282 -5.42 -8.12 -0.64
C CYS A 282 -5.17 -6.87 0.21
N GLY A 283 -4.91 -7.07 1.48
CA GLY A 283 -4.48 -6.00 2.36
C GLY A 283 -3.22 -6.42 3.09
N ASN A 284 -2.23 -5.55 3.14
CA ASN A 284 -1.03 -5.74 3.93
C ASN A 284 -0.83 -4.55 4.84
N VAL A 285 -0.64 -4.82 6.12
CA VAL A 285 -0.36 -3.81 7.13
C VAL A 285 0.83 -4.26 7.95
N PHE A 286 1.80 -3.39 8.09
CA PHE A 286 2.76 -3.51 9.16
C PHE A 286 2.10 -2.98 10.42
N THR A 287 1.77 -3.86 11.34
CA THR A 287 1.28 -3.43 12.63
C THR A 287 2.45 -2.93 13.47
N TYR A 288 2.25 -1.81 14.15
CA TYR A 288 3.14 -1.33 15.19
C TYR A 288 2.42 -1.47 16.52
N GLY A 289 2.84 -2.43 17.34
CA GLY A 289 2.18 -2.77 18.60
C GLY A 289 1.55 -4.16 18.62
N ASP A 290 0.69 -4.40 19.62
CA ASP A 290 -0.03 -5.67 19.75
C ASP A 290 -1.06 -5.83 18.61
N PRO A 291 -0.95 -6.88 17.77
CA PRO A 291 -1.92 -7.13 16.71
C PRO A 291 -3.37 -7.27 17.20
N ALA A 292 -3.60 -7.79 18.40
CA ALA A 292 -4.94 -7.92 18.96
C ALA A 292 -5.62 -6.56 19.17
N SER A 293 -4.85 -5.50 19.43
CA SER A 293 -5.39 -4.14 19.60
C SER A 293 -6.06 -3.58 18.35
N TYR A 294 -5.73 -4.12 17.18
CA TYR A 294 -6.29 -3.69 15.89
C TYR A 294 -7.76 -4.03 15.72
N TYR A 295 -8.26 -5.03 16.46
CA TYR A 295 -9.65 -5.49 16.41
C TYR A 295 -10.46 -5.12 17.67
N ASN A 296 -9.82 -4.51 18.67
CA ASN A 296 -10.53 -4.12 19.87
C ASN A 296 -11.38 -2.86 19.63
N GLU A 297 -12.68 -3.03 19.38
CA GLU A 297 -13.62 -1.94 19.10
C GLU A 297 -13.78 -0.98 20.29
N SER A 298 -13.51 -1.43 21.53
CA SER A 298 -13.64 -0.59 22.73
C SER A 298 -12.58 0.51 22.83
N THR A 299 -11.45 0.37 22.15
CA THR A 299 -10.39 1.40 22.12
C THR A 299 -10.65 2.51 21.10
N SER A 300 -11.74 2.43 20.34
CA SER A 300 -12.12 3.40 19.32
C SER A 300 -12.69 4.72 19.88
N ALA A 301 -13.00 4.79 21.19
CA ALA A 301 -13.50 6.03 21.80
C ALA A 301 -12.50 7.20 21.70
N ALA A 302 -11.19 6.91 21.69
CA ALA A 302 -10.17 7.94 21.44
C ALA A 302 -10.14 8.42 19.98
N SER A 303 -10.73 7.65 19.05
CA SER A 303 -10.81 8.02 17.63
C SER A 303 -12.10 8.79 17.30
N ALA A 304 -13.17 8.66 18.08
CA ALA A 304 -14.41 9.42 17.83
C ALA A 304 -14.19 10.94 18.03
N GLU A 305 -13.35 11.33 18.99
CA GLU A 305 -12.99 12.75 19.21
C GLU A 305 -12.11 13.35 18.09
N LEU A 306 -11.55 12.51 17.21
CA LEU A 306 -10.77 12.98 16.06
C LEU A 306 -11.64 13.33 14.84
N TRP A 307 -12.96 13.03 14.89
CA TRP A 307 -13.86 13.15 13.74
C TRP A 307 -14.94 14.23 13.90
N GLU A 308 -14.99 14.92 15.06
CA GLU A 308 -15.76 16.14 15.28
C GLU A 308 -14.95 17.37 14.83
#